data_35309419c28e01b264969018f23a36d6
#
_entry.id   35309419c28e01b264969018f23a36d6
#
_cell.length_a   1.000
_cell.length_b   1.000
_cell.length_c   1.000
_cell.angle_alpha   90.00
_cell.angle_beta   90.00
_cell.angle_gamma   90.00
#
_symmetry.space_group_name_H-M   'P 1'
#
loop_
_entity.id
_entity.type
_entity.pdbx_description
1 polymer ?
#
loop_
_entity_poly.entity_id
_entity_poly.type
_entity_poly.pdbx_seq_one_letter_code
_entity_poly.pdbx_strand_id
1 'polypeptide(L)'
;MRKLIYLILSLVAVPVFAQEEQWVRSSSLGFKGGINFANLSVRGDGEYNPIQRPYAGFVYTDYVYNFLAAKFELTYSGQGGKYEYAEKNIDTVYSIPYLSLGYVMSFRFLSATRLDCGGSVDFVLSKDRHIPDQQMIDLTGFMGLELRITEQLSLEGRIKGGFWSVTKANTNEYPFRYDPKNVVYQVGIVYYFNTDVWRDK
;
A
#
# COMPACT_ATOMS: atom_id res chain seq x y z
N MET A 1 -4.04 -23.75 -14.82
CA MET A 1 -3.73 -22.83 -13.71
C MET A 1 -2.60 -23.32 -12.79
N ARG A 2 -2.63 -24.56 -12.24
CA ARG A 2 -1.53 -25.08 -11.39
C ARG A 2 -0.14 -25.04 -12.04
N LYS A 3 -0.01 -25.41 -13.34
CA LYS A 3 1.28 -25.41 -14.06
C LYS A 3 1.87 -24.01 -14.25
N LEU A 4 1.02 -22.96 -14.38
CA LEU A 4 1.47 -21.57 -14.49
C LEU A 4 2.04 -21.06 -13.17
N ILE A 5 1.46 -21.46 -12.04
CA ILE A 5 1.94 -21.11 -10.69
C ILE A 5 3.32 -21.71 -10.43
N TYR A 6 3.57 -22.95 -10.83
CA TYR A 6 4.89 -23.58 -10.70
C TYR A 6 5.94 -22.93 -11.62
N LEU A 7 5.54 -22.48 -12.82
CA LEU A 7 6.42 -21.74 -13.73
C LEU A 7 6.82 -20.39 -13.13
N ILE A 8 5.88 -19.66 -12.54
CA ILE A 8 6.15 -18.38 -11.88
C ILE A 8 7.04 -18.58 -10.64
N LEU A 9 6.76 -19.60 -9.82
CA LEU A 9 7.57 -19.96 -8.66
C LEU A 9 9.00 -20.38 -9.06
N SER A 10 9.18 -21.12 -10.15
CA SER A 10 10.50 -21.49 -10.64
C SER A 10 11.28 -20.31 -11.23
N LEU A 11 10.61 -19.36 -11.89
CA LEU A 11 11.24 -18.13 -12.41
C LEU A 11 11.69 -17.19 -11.29
N VAL A 12 11.00 -17.19 -10.15
CA VAL A 12 11.38 -16.39 -8.96
C VAL A 12 12.51 -17.08 -8.18
N ALA A 13 12.60 -18.41 -8.20
CA ALA A 13 13.58 -19.15 -7.43
C ALA A 13 15.00 -19.15 -8.08
N VAL A 14 15.09 -19.06 -9.39
CA VAL A 14 16.37 -19.14 -10.12
C VAL A 14 17.37 -18.03 -9.79
N PRO A 15 16.97 -16.73 -9.65
CA PRO A 15 17.94 -15.69 -9.30
C PRO A 15 18.40 -15.72 -7.84
N VAL A 16 17.67 -16.39 -6.94
CA VAL A 16 18.01 -16.44 -5.52
C VAL A 16 19.25 -17.28 -5.23
N PHE A 17 19.54 -18.28 -6.05
CA PHE A 17 20.67 -19.19 -5.84
C PHE A 17 21.95 -18.80 -6.57
N ALA A 18 21.94 -17.74 -7.38
CA ALA A 18 23.06 -17.36 -8.26
C ALA A 18 23.91 -16.18 -7.76
N GLN A 19 23.62 -15.60 -6.60
CA GLN A 19 24.37 -14.46 -6.08
C GLN A 19 25.19 -14.89 -4.86
N GLU A 20 26.52 -14.64 -4.91
CA GLU A 20 27.38 -14.75 -3.73
C GLU A 20 26.83 -13.86 -2.61
N GLU A 21 26.56 -14.49 -1.46
CA GLU A 21 25.96 -13.83 -0.29
C GLU A 21 26.94 -12.87 0.35
N GLN A 22 26.94 -11.60 -0.08
CA GLN A 22 27.53 -10.55 0.71
C GLN A 22 26.49 -10.01 1.70
N TRP A 23 26.70 -10.30 2.98
CA TRP A 23 25.91 -9.73 4.08
C TRP A 23 26.18 -8.23 4.17
N VAL A 24 25.21 -7.42 3.78
CA VAL A 24 25.27 -5.96 3.94
C VAL A 24 24.36 -5.59 5.10
N ARG A 25 24.93 -5.47 6.30
CA ARG A 25 24.19 -4.86 7.41
C ARG A 25 24.26 -3.34 7.29
N SER A 26 23.29 -2.75 6.68
CA SER A 26 23.04 -1.32 6.76
C SER A 26 21.57 -1.08 6.98
N SER A 27 21.24 -0.05 7.73
CA SER A 27 19.87 0.35 7.96
C SER A 27 19.68 1.81 7.63
N SER A 28 18.49 2.18 7.23
CA SER A 28 18.15 3.56 6.91
C SER A 28 16.81 3.93 7.50
N LEU A 29 16.74 5.13 8.03
CA LEU A 29 15.50 5.79 8.41
C LEU A 29 15.16 6.83 7.34
N GLY A 30 13.88 6.90 6.97
CA GLY A 30 13.39 7.84 5.99
C GLY A 30 12.01 8.37 6.34
N PHE A 31 11.63 9.39 5.58
CA PHE A 31 10.29 9.95 5.58
C PHE A 31 9.67 9.73 4.20
N LYS A 32 8.39 9.38 4.16
CA LYS A 32 7.65 9.21 2.92
C LYS A 32 6.39 10.05 2.92
N GLY A 33 5.95 10.47 1.73
CA GLY A 33 4.72 11.21 1.60
C GLY A 33 4.29 11.39 0.15
N GLY A 34 3.00 11.63 -0.03
CA GLY A 34 2.42 11.77 -1.36
C GLY A 34 0.90 11.82 -1.35
N ILE A 35 0.32 11.35 -2.45
CA ILE A 35 -1.12 11.38 -2.69
C ILE A 35 -1.64 9.95 -2.89
N ASN A 36 -2.74 9.66 -2.22
CA ASN A 36 -3.59 8.51 -2.44
C ASN A 36 -4.70 8.87 -3.43
N PHE A 37 -4.89 8.05 -4.43
CA PHE A 37 -6.11 7.97 -5.21
C PHE A 37 -6.92 6.80 -4.63
N ALA A 38 -7.75 7.11 -3.65
CA ALA A 38 -8.47 6.13 -2.87
C ALA A 38 -9.87 5.91 -3.43
N ASN A 39 -10.29 4.66 -3.48
CA ASN A 39 -11.61 4.26 -3.92
C ASN A 39 -12.15 3.14 -3.03
N LEU A 40 -13.47 2.96 -3.04
CA LEU A 40 -14.14 1.81 -2.44
C LEU A 40 -14.56 0.85 -3.55
N SER A 41 -14.08 -0.39 -3.50
CA SER A 41 -14.47 -1.43 -4.44
C SER A 41 -15.79 -2.06 -4.00
N VAL A 42 -16.80 -1.98 -4.85
CA VAL A 42 -18.12 -2.57 -4.60
C VAL A 42 -18.55 -3.39 -5.81
N ARG A 43 -19.28 -4.47 -5.56
CA ARG A 43 -20.02 -5.21 -6.58
C ARG A 43 -21.48 -4.82 -6.46
N GLY A 44 -22.02 -3.99 -7.38
CA GLY A 44 -23.43 -3.61 -7.36
C GLY A 44 -23.76 -2.35 -8.13
N ASP A 45 -25.00 -1.87 -8.01
CA ASP A 45 -25.49 -0.67 -8.67
C ASP A 45 -24.90 0.58 -8.02
N GLY A 46 -24.59 1.59 -8.85
CA GLY A 46 -23.88 2.80 -8.47
C GLY A 46 -22.38 2.72 -8.69
N GLU A 47 -21.75 3.87 -8.78
CA GLU A 47 -20.34 3.99 -9.04
C GLU A 47 -19.62 4.64 -7.86
N TYR A 48 -18.47 4.07 -7.49
CA TYR A 48 -17.53 4.73 -6.62
C TYR A 48 -16.44 5.39 -7.45
N ASN A 49 -16.27 6.68 -7.23
CA ASN A 49 -15.23 7.48 -7.87
C ASN A 49 -14.05 7.69 -6.91
N PRO A 50 -12.80 7.66 -7.41
CA PRO A 50 -11.62 7.84 -6.57
C PRO A 50 -11.56 9.27 -6.03
N ILE A 51 -11.14 9.38 -4.76
CA ILE A 51 -10.84 10.66 -4.11
C ILE A 51 -9.35 10.80 -3.88
N GLN A 52 -8.86 12.03 -3.95
CA GLN A 52 -7.47 12.33 -3.63
C GLN A 52 -7.33 12.67 -2.15
N ARG A 53 -6.38 12.01 -1.46
CA ARG A 53 -6.09 12.22 -0.05
C ARG A 53 -4.57 12.15 0.19
N PRO A 54 -4.03 12.92 1.13
CA PRO A 54 -2.61 12.84 1.45
C PRO A 54 -2.28 11.57 2.23
N TYR A 55 -1.03 11.14 2.11
CA TYR A 55 -0.39 10.22 3.04
C TYR A 55 0.99 10.72 3.41
N ALA A 56 1.44 10.40 4.63
CA ALA A 56 2.77 10.72 5.11
C ALA A 56 3.16 9.77 6.22
N GLY A 57 4.46 9.47 6.34
CA GLY A 57 4.92 8.55 7.38
C GLY A 57 6.41 8.37 7.40
N PHE A 58 6.84 7.51 8.31
CA PHE A 58 8.23 7.09 8.46
C PHE A 58 8.42 5.69 7.91
N VAL A 59 9.61 5.45 7.39
CA VAL A 59 10.05 4.15 6.92
C VAL A 59 11.43 3.84 7.53
N TYR A 60 11.53 2.70 8.17
CA TYR A 60 12.80 2.11 8.58
C TYR A 60 13.09 0.95 7.64
N THR A 61 14.25 0.95 7.01
CA THR A 61 14.69 -0.06 6.07
C THR A 61 15.92 -0.77 6.63
N ASP A 62 15.87 -2.09 6.70
CA ASP A 62 17.00 -2.96 7.05
C ASP A 62 17.43 -3.75 5.79
N TYR A 63 18.67 -3.53 5.36
CA TYR A 63 19.24 -4.22 4.19
C TYR A 63 19.84 -5.54 4.65
N VAL A 64 19.14 -6.61 4.37
CA VAL A 64 19.57 -7.97 4.72
C VAL A 64 20.61 -8.49 3.71
N TYR A 65 20.32 -8.26 2.43
CA TYR A 65 21.20 -8.61 1.30
C TYR A 65 21.22 -7.48 0.27
N ASN A 66 22.17 -7.48 -0.63
CA ASN A 66 22.25 -6.49 -1.72
C ASN A 66 20.95 -6.41 -2.55
N PHE A 67 20.26 -7.53 -2.70
CA PHE A 67 19.02 -7.61 -3.47
C PHE A 67 17.75 -7.54 -2.61
N LEU A 68 17.85 -7.71 -1.27
CA LEU A 68 16.70 -7.83 -0.37
C LEU A 68 16.81 -6.86 0.81
N ALA A 69 15.77 -6.10 1.03
CA ALA A 69 15.58 -5.31 2.23
C ALA A 69 14.21 -5.58 2.87
N ALA A 70 14.15 -5.45 4.18
CA ALA A 70 12.92 -5.41 4.95
C ALA A 70 12.64 -3.97 5.36
N LYS A 71 11.38 -3.51 5.18
CA LYS A 71 10.97 -2.16 5.58
C LYS A 71 9.85 -2.25 6.61
N PHE A 72 9.92 -1.41 7.62
CA PHE A 72 8.85 -1.16 8.59
C PHE A 72 8.32 0.25 8.37
N GLU A 73 7.03 0.38 8.23
CA GLU A 73 6.39 1.65 7.91
C GLU A 73 5.36 2.02 8.98
N LEU A 74 5.40 3.29 9.40
CA LEU A 74 4.34 3.92 10.18
C LEU A 74 3.80 5.08 9.37
N THR A 75 2.56 4.99 8.89
CA THR A 75 2.03 5.92 7.89
C THR A 75 0.63 6.39 8.26
N TYR A 76 0.43 7.71 8.28
CA TYR A 76 -0.90 8.30 8.15
C TYR A 76 -1.36 8.16 6.71
N SER A 77 -2.58 7.68 6.48
CA SER A 77 -3.11 7.44 5.14
C SER A 77 -4.58 7.84 5.08
N GLY A 78 -4.88 8.93 4.37
CA GLY A 78 -6.25 9.28 4.03
C GLY A 78 -6.76 8.32 2.95
N GLN A 79 -7.94 7.72 3.16
CA GLN A 79 -8.58 6.79 2.23
C GLN A 79 -10.08 7.08 2.13
N GLY A 80 -10.82 6.27 1.38
CA GLY A 80 -12.25 6.40 1.19
C GLY A 80 -12.64 6.40 -0.29
N GLY A 81 -13.78 7.04 -0.62
CA GLY A 81 -14.28 7.12 -1.99
C GLY A 81 -15.49 8.05 -2.08
N LYS A 82 -15.83 8.43 -3.27
CA LYS A 82 -17.07 9.18 -3.57
C LYS A 82 -18.09 8.22 -4.20
N TYR A 83 -19.25 8.07 -3.57
CA TYR A 83 -20.33 7.25 -4.11
C TYR A 83 -21.37 8.11 -4.82
N GLU A 84 -21.67 7.78 -6.06
CA GLU A 84 -22.66 8.44 -6.88
C GLU A 84 -23.73 7.42 -7.34
N TYR A 85 -24.99 7.73 -7.09
CA TYR A 85 -26.11 6.94 -7.57
C TYR A 85 -27.19 7.86 -8.14
N ALA A 86 -27.17 8.03 -9.46
CA ALA A 86 -27.97 9.01 -10.18
C ALA A 86 -29.49 8.81 -9.99
N GLU A 87 -29.97 7.56 -9.99
CA GLU A 87 -31.41 7.25 -9.86
C GLU A 87 -32.00 7.69 -8.52
N LYS A 88 -31.18 7.74 -7.45
CA LYS A 88 -31.60 8.14 -6.10
C LYS A 88 -31.08 9.51 -5.69
N ASN A 89 -30.41 10.21 -6.59
CA ASN A 89 -29.77 11.51 -6.32
C ASN A 89 -28.89 11.48 -5.07
N ILE A 90 -28.09 10.41 -4.90
CA ILE A 90 -27.15 10.23 -3.80
C ILE A 90 -25.76 10.64 -4.31
N ASP A 91 -25.14 11.60 -3.63
CA ASP A 91 -23.75 12.04 -3.83
C ASP A 91 -23.09 12.19 -2.45
N THR A 92 -22.27 11.21 -2.07
CA THR A 92 -21.67 11.18 -0.74
C THR A 92 -20.20 10.84 -0.82
N VAL A 93 -19.38 11.67 -0.15
CA VAL A 93 -17.94 11.46 -0.02
C VAL A 93 -17.64 10.82 1.33
N TYR A 94 -17.03 9.64 1.30
CA TYR A 94 -16.52 8.94 2.48
C TYR A 94 -15.05 9.24 2.66
N SER A 95 -14.65 9.63 3.86
CA SER A 95 -13.26 9.95 4.19
C SER A 95 -12.83 9.21 5.45
N ILE A 96 -11.93 8.27 5.30
CA ILE A 96 -11.48 7.39 6.37
C ILE A 96 -9.98 7.58 6.57
N PRO A 97 -9.57 8.34 7.62
CA PRO A 97 -8.15 8.47 7.96
C PRO A 97 -7.68 7.23 8.73
N TYR A 98 -6.54 6.68 8.30
CA TYR A 98 -5.91 5.53 8.93
C TYR A 98 -4.51 5.85 9.47
N LEU A 99 -4.15 5.17 10.55
CA LEU A 99 -2.78 4.94 10.97
C LEU A 99 -2.39 3.52 10.56
N SER A 100 -1.43 3.39 9.67
CA SER A 100 -1.01 2.12 9.09
C SER A 100 0.33 1.68 9.66
N LEU A 101 0.41 0.46 10.17
CA LEU A 101 1.65 -0.23 10.52
C LEU A 101 1.94 -1.25 9.43
N GLY A 102 2.98 -1.02 8.64
CA GLY A 102 3.32 -1.82 7.47
C GLY A 102 4.61 -2.60 7.62
N TYR A 103 4.64 -3.77 7.01
CA TYR A 103 5.85 -4.55 6.76
C TYR A 103 5.98 -4.82 5.26
N VAL A 104 7.18 -4.54 4.72
CA VAL A 104 7.46 -4.61 3.29
C VAL A 104 8.72 -5.42 3.04
N MET A 105 8.64 -6.34 2.11
CA MET A 105 9.81 -6.95 1.48
C MET A 105 10.13 -6.19 0.20
N SER A 106 11.36 -5.73 0.09
CA SER A 106 11.83 -4.86 -1.00
C SER A 106 12.95 -5.55 -1.76
N PHE A 107 12.68 -5.92 -3.00
CA PHE A 107 13.62 -6.63 -3.86
C PHE A 107 14.26 -5.68 -4.86
N ARG A 108 15.59 -5.62 -4.92
CA ARG A 108 16.30 -4.88 -5.96
C ARG A 108 16.16 -5.63 -7.29
N PHE A 109 15.48 -5.00 -8.22
CA PHE A 109 15.23 -5.55 -9.55
C PHE A 109 16.24 -5.00 -10.58
N LEU A 110 16.55 -3.71 -10.48
CA LEU A 110 17.57 -3.00 -11.26
C LEU A 110 18.42 -2.14 -10.31
N SER A 111 19.52 -1.59 -10.79
CA SER A 111 20.42 -0.73 -9.98
C SER A 111 19.68 0.42 -9.28
N ALA A 112 18.65 0.98 -9.93
CA ALA A 112 17.87 2.11 -9.41
C ALA A 112 16.42 1.74 -9.03
N THR A 113 15.99 0.47 -9.21
CA THR A 113 14.57 0.10 -9.03
C THR A 113 14.42 -1.04 -8.04
N ARG A 114 13.47 -0.90 -7.12
CA ARG A 114 13.05 -1.94 -6.18
C ARG A 114 11.59 -2.29 -6.40
N LEU A 115 11.28 -3.57 -6.29
CA LEU A 115 9.93 -4.10 -6.22
C LEU A 115 9.59 -4.30 -4.75
N ASP A 116 8.55 -3.63 -4.28
CA ASP A 116 8.04 -3.70 -2.93
C ASP A 116 6.79 -4.57 -2.89
N CYS A 117 6.71 -5.52 -1.95
CA CYS A 117 5.50 -6.25 -1.64
C CYS A 117 5.35 -6.41 -0.13
N GLY A 118 4.14 -6.30 0.36
CA GLY A 118 3.92 -6.35 1.79
C GLY A 118 2.47 -6.24 2.21
N GLY A 119 2.29 -5.99 3.50
CA GLY A 119 0.98 -5.77 4.09
C GLY A 119 1.02 -4.77 5.22
N SER A 120 -0.13 -4.28 5.62
CA SER A 120 -0.28 -3.42 6.78
C SER A 120 -1.54 -3.72 7.58
N VAL A 121 -1.48 -3.39 8.85
CA VAL A 121 -2.64 -3.27 9.72
C VAL A 121 -2.98 -1.79 9.80
N ASP A 122 -4.18 -1.45 9.37
CA ASP A 122 -4.66 -0.08 9.26
C ASP A 122 -5.71 0.19 10.35
N PHE A 123 -5.40 1.11 11.24
CA PHE A 123 -6.27 1.53 12.34
C PHE A 123 -7.01 2.80 11.94
N VAL A 124 -8.34 2.80 12.03
CA VAL A 124 -9.17 3.98 11.77
C VAL A 124 -8.94 5.01 12.89
N LEU A 125 -8.50 6.21 12.52
CA LEU A 125 -8.27 7.31 13.46
C LEU A 125 -9.55 8.08 13.80
N SER A 126 -10.46 8.17 12.84
CA SER A 126 -11.74 8.86 13.02
C SER A 126 -12.83 8.16 12.23
N LYS A 127 -13.96 7.91 12.87
CA LYS A 127 -15.13 7.34 12.22
C LYS A 127 -15.77 8.35 11.27
N ASP A 128 -16.17 7.87 10.10
CA ASP A 128 -17.04 8.64 9.22
C ASP A 128 -18.50 8.40 9.64
N ARG A 129 -19.23 9.47 9.94
CA ARG A 129 -20.63 9.43 10.40
C ARG A 129 -21.59 8.82 9.37
N HIS A 130 -21.20 8.76 8.11
CA HIS A 130 -22.00 8.20 7.02
C HIS A 130 -21.79 6.70 6.83
N ILE A 131 -20.84 6.08 7.56
CA ILE A 131 -20.57 4.65 7.50
C ILE A 131 -21.19 3.98 8.72
N PRO A 132 -22.28 3.20 8.56
CA PRO A 132 -22.89 2.47 9.66
C PRO A 132 -21.95 1.37 10.14
N ASP A 133 -21.83 1.20 11.45
CA ASP A 133 -21.00 0.16 12.12
C ASP A 133 -19.62 -0.01 11.49
N GLN A 134 -18.90 1.12 11.35
CA GLN A 134 -17.61 1.19 10.67
C GLN A 134 -16.59 0.25 11.31
N GLN A 135 -15.90 -0.54 10.47
CA GLN A 135 -14.79 -1.39 10.87
C GLN A 135 -13.61 -0.52 11.31
N MET A 136 -13.09 -0.77 12.54
CA MET A 136 -12.02 0.05 13.13
C MET A 136 -10.62 -0.36 12.70
N ILE A 137 -10.48 -1.57 12.17
CA ILE A 137 -9.20 -2.15 11.75
C ILE A 137 -9.39 -2.76 10.36
N ASP A 138 -8.46 -2.52 9.46
CA ASP A 138 -8.37 -3.22 8.18
C ASP A 138 -7.01 -3.91 8.06
N LEU A 139 -7.00 -5.08 7.46
CA LEU A 139 -5.78 -5.76 7.04
C LEU A 139 -5.64 -5.53 5.54
N THR A 140 -4.47 -5.06 5.11
CA THR A 140 -4.25 -4.72 3.72
C THR A 140 -3.03 -5.41 3.15
N GLY A 141 -3.09 -5.73 1.86
CA GLY A 141 -1.95 -6.17 1.08
C GLY A 141 -1.61 -5.11 0.04
N PHE A 142 -0.34 -5.02 -0.31
CA PHE A 142 0.09 -4.09 -1.35
C PHE A 142 1.32 -4.58 -2.11
N MET A 143 1.48 -4.03 -3.31
CA MET A 143 2.70 -4.13 -4.11
C MET A 143 2.98 -2.79 -4.78
N GLY A 144 4.25 -2.53 -5.06
CA GLY A 144 4.68 -1.27 -5.63
C GLY A 144 6.08 -1.30 -6.19
N LEU A 145 6.48 -0.15 -6.70
CA LEU A 145 7.82 0.10 -7.22
C LEU A 145 8.40 1.33 -6.54
N GLU A 146 9.66 1.26 -6.19
CA GLU A 146 10.45 2.39 -5.75
C GLU A 146 11.58 2.63 -6.75
N LEU A 147 11.65 3.86 -7.29
CA LEU A 147 12.65 4.29 -8.26
C LEU A 147 13.55 5.34 -7.61
N ARG A 148 14.83 5.05 -7.46
CA ARG A 148 15.84 5.97 -6.97
C ARG A 148 16.09 7.12 -7.96
N ILE A 149 15.96 8.34 -7.49
CA ILE A 149 16.26 9.57 -8.24
C ILE A 149 17.65 10.11 -7.85
N THR A 150 17.93 10.15 -6.53
CA THR A 150 19.24 10.50 -5.97
C THR A 150 19.63 9.47 -4.93
N GLU A 151 20.77 9.66 -4.26
CA GLU A 151 21.20 8.79 -3.14
C GLU A 151 20.19 8.81 -1.97
N GLN A 152 19.49 9.92 -1.77
CA GLN A 152 18.55 10.11 -0.66
C GLN A 152 17.08 10.09 -1.08
N LEU A 153 16.78 10.36 -2.37
CA LEU A 153 15.42 10.57 -2.84
C LEU A 153 14.99 9.48 -3.80
N SER A 154 13.84 8.89 -3.53
CA SER A 154 13.17 7.94 -4.40
C SER A 154 11.75 8.37 -4.72
N LEU A 155 11.23 7.98 -5.90
CA LEU A 155 9.81 7.98 -6.21
C LEU A 155 9.21 6.64 -5.81
N GLU A 156 8.00 6.66 -5.28
CA GLU A 156 7.23 5.47 -4.92
C GLU A 156 5.91 5.45 -5.66
N GLY A 157 5.57 4.30 -6.24
CA GLY A 157 4.23 3.99 -6.75
C GLY A 157 3.75 2.67 -6.18
N ARG A 158 2.51 2.61 -5.63
CA ARG A 158 2.00 1.45 -4.92
C ARG A 158 0.51 1.25 -5.17
N ILE A 159 0.09 -0.01 -5.26
CA ILE A 159 -1.32 -0.43 -5.25
C ILE A 159 -1.56 -1.17 -3.93
N LYS A 160 -2.57 -0.74 -3.18
CA LYS A 160 -2.95 -1.28 -1.88
C LYS A 160 -4.42 -1.69 -1.90
N GLY A 161 -4.75 -2.86 -1.32
CA GLY A 161 -6.11 -3.35 -1.22
C GLY A 161 -6.44 -3.86 0.18
N GLY A 162 -7.60 -3.48 0.71
CA GLY A 162 -8.15 -3.98 1.96
C GLY A 162 -8.72 -5.39 1.81
N PHE A 163 -8.53 -6.22 2.81
CA PHE A 163 -9.12 -7.56 2.85
C PHE A 163 -10.50 -7.56 3.49
N TRP A 164 -10.75 -6.63 4.39
CA TRP A 164 -12.02 -6.54 5.12
C TRP A 164 -12.92 -5.43 4.54
N SER A 165 -14.23 -5.60 4.77
CA SER A 165 -15.20 -4.55 4.47
C SER A 165 -14.97 -3.33 5.37
N VAL A 166 -15.22 -2.12 4.87
CA VAL A 166 -15.16 -0.88 5.68
C VAL A 166 -16.28 -0.81 6.71
N THR A 167 -17.31 -1.65 6.58
CA THR A 167 -18.44 -1.74 7.52
C THR A 167 -18.67 -3.17 7.99
N LYS A 168 -19.15 -3.34 9.22
CA LYS A 168 -19.65 -4.61 9.77
C LYS A 168 -21.17 -4.77 9.59
N ALA A 169 -21.85 -3.69 9.23
CA ALA A 169 -23.28 -3.71 9.07
C ALA A 169 -23.66 -4.60 7.87
N ASN A 170 -24.41 -5.66 8.14
CA ASN A 170 -25.06 -6.45 7.09
C ASN A 170 -26.31 -5.70 6.66
N THR A 171 -26.15 -4.65 5.86
CA THR A 171 -27.25 -3.78 5.43
C THR A 171 -27.66 -4.10 4.00
N ASN A 172 -28.97 -4.16 3.76
CA ASN A 172 -29.51 -4.17 2.40
C ASN A 172 -29.60 -2.75 1.81
N GLU A 173 -29.06 -1.75 2.51
CA GLU A 173 -29.10 -0.35 2.12
C GLU A 173 -27.85 0.05 1.33
N TYR A 174 -28.07 0.82 0.26
CA TYR A 174 -26.98 1.45 -0.49
C TYR A 174 -26.29 2.50 0.36
N PRO A 175 -24.96 2.68 0.23
CA PRO A 175 -24.04 2.00 -0.68
C PRO A 175 -23.34 0.77 -0.10
N PHE A 176 -23.66 0.32 1.12
CA PHE A 176 -22.90 -0.70 1.87
C PHE A 176 -23.38 -2.14 1.66
N ARG A 177 -24.32 -2.36 0.76
CA ARG A 177 -24.96 -3.67 0.51
C ARG A 177 -23.98 -4.78 0.09
N TYR A 178 -22.82 -4.43 -0.49
CA TYR A 178 -21.93 -5.38 -1.15
C TYR A 178 -20.51 -5.38 -0.58
N ASP A 179 -20.34 -5.19 0.73
CA ASP A 179 -19.06 -5.27 1.43
C ASP A 179 -17.94 -4.42 0.79
N PRO A 180 -18.07 -3.09 0.78
CA PRO A 180 -17.08 -2.23 0.17
C PRO A 180 -15.72 -2.37 0.84
N LYS A 181 -14.66 -2.49 0.03
CA LYS A 181 -13.27 -2.61 0.46
C LYS A 181 -12.44 -1.45 -0.06
N ASN A 182 -11.45 -1.04 0.72
CA ASN A 182 -10.52 -0.01 0.28
C ASN A 182 -9.64 -0.51 -0.87
N VAL A 183 -9.51 0.31 -1.92
CA VAL A 183 -8.54 0.16 -3.00
C VAL A 183 -7.84 1.50 -3.18
N VAL A 184 -6.51 1.51 -3.07
CA VAL A 184 -5.73 2.75 -3.07
C VAL A 184 -4.56 2.64 -4.01
N TYR A 185 -4.43 3.61 -4.90
CA TYR A 185 -3.23 3.86 -5.68
C TYR A 185 -2.45 4.99 -5.00
N GLN A 186 -1.23 4.71 -4.57
CA GLN A 186 -0.37 5.69 -3.90
C GLN A 186 0.75 6.11 -4.83
N VAL A 187 1.01 7.41 -4.90
CA VAL A 187 2.16 7.98 -5.61
C VAL A 187 2.80 9.02 -4.70
N GLY A 188 4.12 8.95 -4.54
CA GLY A 188 4.82 9.89 -3.68
C GLY A 188 6.33 9.74 -3.73
N ILE A 189 6.97 10.31 -2.73
CA ILE A 189 8.42 10.32 -2.58
C ILE A 189 8.81 9.69 -1.24
N VAL A 190 10.01 9.12 -1.22
CA VAL A 190 10.69 8.64 -0.02
C VAL A 190 12.02 9.38 0.08
N TYR A 191 12.27 10.02 1.21
CA TYR A 191 13.53 10.66 1.52
C TYR A 191 14.24 9.91 2.64
N TYR A 192 15.43 9.41 2.38
CA TYR A 192 16.27 8.69 3.33
C TYR A 192 17.27 9.62 3.98
N PHE A 193 17.38 9.59 5.31
CA PHE A 193 18.26 10.50 6.06
C PHE A 193 19.75 10.13 5.96
N ASN A 194 20.07 8.87 5.64
CA ASN A 194 21.42 8.40 5.43
C ASN A 194 21.59 7.77 4.05
N THR A 195 22.75 7.96 3.45
CA THR A 195 23.07 7.61 2.05
C THR A 195 23.62 6.19 1.87
N ASP A 196 23.92 5.46 2.94
CA ASP A 196 24.53 4.12 2.86
C ASP A 196 23.63 3.05 2.22
N VAL A 197 22.40 3.44 1.93
CA VAL A 197 21.28 2.64 1.44
C VAL A 197 21.52 2.00 0.06
N TRP A 198 22.34 2.67 -0.77
CA TRP A 198 22.45 2.32 -2.18
C TRP A 198 23.90 2.12 -2.65
N ARG A 199 24.86 2.12 -1.74
CA ARG A 199 26.26 1.92 -2.11
C ARG A 199 26.44 0.52 -2.68
N ASP A 200 26.72 0.47 -3.97
CA ASP A 200 27.35 -0.68 -4.60
C ASP A 200 28.81 -0.73 -4.08
N LYS A 201 29.16 -1.76 -3.32
CA LYS A 201 30.53 -2.07 -2.99
C LYS A 201 31.11 -2.98 -4.04
#